data_4fadac89c93a62fd024f63864ddb2e99
#
_entry.id   4fadac89c93a62fd024f63864ddb2e99
#
_cell.length_a   1.000
_cell.length_b   1.000
_cell.length_c   1.000
_cell.angle_alpha   90.00
_cell.angle_beta   90.00
_cell.angle_gamma   90.00
#
_symmetry.space_group_name_H-M   'P 1'
#
loop_
_entity.id
_entity.type
_entity.pdbx_description
1 polymer ?
#
loop_
_entity_poly.entity_id
_entity_poly.type
_entity_poly.pdbx_seq_one_letter_code
_entity_poly.pdbx_strand_id
1 'polypeptide(L)'
;MEKRRNRLWFALTTALICKSAAACVPALEGTRLESPRFVVAFRASPEVGKFFSLEIAACAKSAVAPESLKVDAHMPEHRHGMNYAPEVKPLGPGRWRAEGLMFHMPGKWELVFEIRAAGKSDRMGHVFLLSQFSKEEIAKILQHGPWPPAPGRDPSNRVSGKREAIAFGEKLFFEPRLSGTGSVLCATCHAPFRAFQDSRPRGFGLQEVDRNTPSVINVRFYRWYGWDGGHDSLWSQSVRPLLDPREMNASPAHVAGVVRKLFLKEYEAAFARAVPPEDETVLVDVGKALAAFQETLVSARTAFDDFRDALEKNEPDHSYPAAAQRGLKIFIGKGNCTVCHFGPHFTNGEFADTGVGFFVAPGRVDAGRHGGIRKLKESPYNLLERHNDDTARSTATGTRHVELQHRNFGEFRVPGLRNVALTAPCMHNGSLASLRDVVKHYSELNEERLHADGERILKPLKLTGEEIDDLVAFLQSLSP
;
A
#
# COMPACT_ATOMS: atom_id res chain seq x y z
N MET A 1 15.03 -69.48 -78.33
CA MET A 1 13.61 -69.49 -78.19
C MET A 1 13.31 -68.72 -76.91
N GLU A 2 12.69 -67.62 -76.82
CA GLU A 2 11.84 -66.77 -77.53
C GLU A 2 11.95 -65.35 -76.97
N LYS A 3 12.08 -64.35 -77.83
CA LYS A 3 12.26 -62.92 -77.45
C LYS A 3 10.90 -62.37 -77.10
N ARG A 4 10.75 -61.76 -75.87
CA ARG A 4 9.68 -60.82 -75.59
C ARG A 4 10.21 -59.40 -75.49
N ARG A 5 9.72 -58.51 -76.36
CA ARG A 5 9.94 -57.08 -76.44
C ARG A 5 9.07 -56.40 -75.37
N ASN A 6 9.68 -55.66 -74.42
CA ASN A 6 8.97 -54.73 -73.53
C ASN A 6 9.00 -53.33 -74.20
N ARG A 7 7.80 -52.80 -74.47
CA ARG A 7 7.63 -51.39 -74.84
C ARG A 7 7.59 -50.53 -73.56
N LEU A 8 8.53 -49.53 -73.47
CA LEU A 8 8.45 -48.46 -72.51
C LEU A 8 7.36 -47.47 -72.92
N TRP A 9 6.41 -47.25 -72.02
CA TRP A 9 5.51 -46.12 -72.05
C TRP A 9 6.11 -44.98 -71.16
N PHE A 10 6.42 -43.85 -71.78
CA PHE A 10 6.76 -42.60 -71.07
C PHE A 10 5.45 -41.92 -70.65
N ALA A 11 5.16 -41.91 -69.36
CA ALA A 11 4.10 -41.09 -68.81
C ALA A 11 4.73 -39.71 -68.43
N LEU A 12 4.33 -38.68 -69.18
CA LEU A 12 4.62 -37.27 -68.75
C LEU A 12 3.75 -36.95 -67.57
N THR A 13 4.35 -36.92 -66.39
CA THR A 13 3.77 -36.31 -65.17
C THR A 13 4.03 -34.81 -65.15
N THR A 14 3.00 -34.05 -65.54
CA THR A 14 2.95 -32.59 -65.31
C THR A 14 2.89 -32.33 -63.79
N ALA A 15 4.02 -31.95 -63.15
CA ALA A 15 4.05 -31.48 -61.78
C ALA A 15 3.37 -30.11 -61.72
N LEU A 16 2.16 -30.04 -61.16
CA LEU A 16 1.56 -28.80 -60.69
C LEU A 16 2.41 -28.25 -59.54
N ILE A 17 3.22 -27.25 -59.80
CA ILE A 17 3.89 -26.47 -58.79
C ILE A 17 2.83 -25.60 -58.11
N CYS A 18 2.30 -26.09 -57.00
CA CYS A 18 1.50 -25.28 -56.09
C CYS A 18 2.42 -24.24 -55.49
N LYS A 19 2.45 -23.00 -56.02
CA LYS A 19 3.08 -21.87 -55.36
C LYS A 19 2.33 -21.62 -54.07
N SER A 20 2.82 -22.14 -52.95
CA SER A 20 2.39 -21.70 -51.64
C SER A 20 2.61 -20.19 -51.55
N ALA A 21 1.54 -19.42 -51.40
CA ALA A 21 1.62 -18.00 -51.13
C ALA A 21 2.45 -17.83 -49.85
N ALA A 22 3.64 -17.22 -49.98
CA ALA A 22 4.46 -16.90 -48.82
C ALA A 22 3.60 -16.12 -47.83
N ALA A 23 3.55 -16.60 -46.57
CA ALA A 23 2.78 -15.93 -45.52
C ALA A 23 3.25 -14.47 -45.42
N CYS A 24 2.31 -13.53 -45.48
CA CYS A 24 2.60 -12.10 -45.30
C CYS A 24 3.14 -11.86 -43.87
N VAL A 25 4.43 -11.66 -43.75
CA VAL A 25 5.11 -11.35 -42.49
C VAL A 25 5.73 -9.94 -42.59
N PRO A 26 5.20 -8.95 -41.88
CA PRO A 26 5.80 -7.61 -41.86
C PRO A 26 7.24 -7.65 -41.33
N ALA A 27 8.15 -6.94 -42.00
CA ALA A 27 9.57 -6.86 -41.60
C ALA A 27 9.79 -5.88 -40.41
N LEU A 28 9.02 -6.03 -39.34
CA LEU A 28 9.10 -5.26 -38.12
C LEU A 28 8.60 -6.12 -36.95
N GLU A 29 9.43 -6.26 -35.92
CA GLU A 29 8.97 -6.83 -34.64
C GLU A 29 8.22 -5.76 -33.86
N GLY A 30 7.02 -6.07 -33.36
CA GLY A 30 6.18 -5.14 -32.62
C GLY A 30 4.75 -5.65 -32.46
N THR A 31 3.83 -4.77 -32.11
CA THR A 31 2.40 -5.09 -32.04
C THR A 31 1.87 -5.41 -33.43
N ARG A 32 1.19 -6.55 -33.55
CA ARG A 32 0.68 -7.04 -34.81
C ARG A 32 -0.84 -6.98 -34.88
N LEU A 33 -1.36 -6.45 -36.00
CA LEU A 33 -2.77 -6.37 -36.30
C LEU A 33 -3.03 -7.08 -37.65
N GLU A 34 -4.17 -7.72 -37.75
CA GLU A 34 -4.58 -8.43 -38.98
C GLU A 34 -5.98 -8.00 -39.42
N SER A 35 -6.11 -7.85 -40.71
CA SER A 35 -7.39 -7.71 -41.38
C SER A 35 -7.57 -8.83 -42.45
N PRO A 36 -8.70 -8.94 -43.12
CA PRO A 36 -8.85 -9.90 -44.19
C PRO A 36 -7.79 -9.82 -45.30
N ARG A 37 -7.24 -8.61 -45.57
CA ARG A 37 -6.32 -8.35 -46.67
C ARG A 37 -4.89 -8.00 -46.26
N PHE A 38 -4.68 -7.48 -45.02
CA PHE A 38 -3.39 -6.95 -44.62
C PHE A 38 -2.95 -7.48 -43.25
N VAL A 39 -1.65 -7.44 -43.03
CA VAL A 39 -1.01 -7.57 -41.72
C VAL A 39 -0.19 -6.30 -41.49
N VAL A 40 -0.38 -5.67 -40.35
CA VAL A 40 0.38 -4.50 -39.90
C VAL A 40 1.15 -4.85 -38.66
N ALA A 41 2.42 -4.51 -38.60
CA ALA A 41 3.22 -4.50 -37.38
C ALA A 41 3.67 -3.06 -37.11
N PHE A 42 3.65 -2.65 -35.84
CA PHE A 42 4.11 -1.32 -35.45
C PHE A 42 4.77 -1.31 -34.08
N ARG A 43 5.61 -0.32 -33.85
CA ARG A 43 6.20 0.00 -32.55
C ARG A 43 5.78 1.40 -32.12
N ALA A 44 5.35 1.50 -30.87
CA ALA A 44 5.03 2.76 -30.20
C ALA A 44 5.24 2.63 -28.70
N SER A 45 5.63 3.73 -28.08
CA SER A 45 5.68 3.89 -26.61
C SER A 45 5.11 5.26 -26.25
N PRO A 46 3.77 5.44 -26.38
CA PRO A 46 3.14 6.70 -26.09
C PRO A 46 3.16 7.01 -24.58
N GLU A 47 3.38 8.28 -24.26
CA GLU A 47 3.22 8.86 -22.92
C GLU A 47 2.27 10.04 -23.01
N VAL A 48 1.49 10.28 -21.96
CA VAL A 48 0.54 11.40 -21.92
C VAL A 48 1.27 12.73 -22.07
N GLY A 49 0.77 13.57 -22.97
CA GLY A 49 1.29 14.93 -23.20
C GLY A 49 2.64 14.99 -23.92
N LYS A 50 3.19 13.88 -24.41
CA LYS A 50 4.44 13.83 -25.16
C LYS A 50 4.21 13.45 -26.62
N PHE A 51 4.96 14.11 -27.52
CA PHE A 51 5.00 13.67 -28.91
C PHE A 51 5.73 12.33 -29.05
N PHE A 52 5.18 11.46 -29.88
CA PHE A 52 5.80 10.19 -30.21
C PHE A 52 5.68 9.91 -31.73
N SER A 53 6.44 8.93 -32.19
CA SER A 53 6.40 8.45 -33.57
C SER A 53 6.12 6.95 -33.62
N LEU A 54 5.59 6.48 -34.73
CA LEU A 54 5.36 5.08 -35.04
C LEU A 54 6.31 4.63 -36.13
N GLU A 55 6.97 3.50 -35.95
CA GLU A 55 7.50 2.72 -37.04
C GLU A 55 6.47 1.68 -37.43
N ILE A 56 6.15 1.56 -38.73
CA ILE A 56 5.07 0.74 -39.24
C ILE A 56 5.60 -0.08 -40.39
N ALA A 57 5.32 -1.38 -40.36
CA ALA A 57 5.49 -2.28 -41.51
C ALA A 57 4.17 -2.94 -41.83
N ALA A 58 3.82 -2.99 -43.08
CA ALA A 58 2.60 -3.67 -43.54
C ALA A 58 2.85 -4.49 -44.79
N CYS A 59 2.19 -5.61 -44.91
CA CYS A 59 2.16 -6.41 -46.11
C CYS A 59 0.73 -6.86 -46.46
N ALA A 60 0.45 -7.07 -47.73
CA ALA A 60 -0.81 -7.64 -48.16
C ALA A 60 -0.76 -9.16 -48.16
N LYS A 61 -1.86 -9.79 -47.81
CA LYS A 61 -2.05 -11.26 -47.91
C LYS A 61 -2.24 -11.74 -49.37
N SER A 62 -2.34 -10.79 -50.30
CA SER A 62 -2.38 -10.99 -51.74
C SER A 62 -1.12 -10.44 -52.41
N ALA A 63 -0.97 -10.64 -53.73
CA ALA A 63 0.17 -10.16 -54.50
C ALA A 63 0.22 -8.61 -54.69
N VAL A 64 -0.81 -7.87 -54.26
CA VAL A 64 -0.91 -6.40 -54.42
C VAL A 64 -0.34 -5.71 -53.21
N ALA A 65 0.73 -4.93 -53.38
CA ALA A 65 1.37 -4.19 -52.29
C ALA A 65 0.46 -3.06 -51.76
N PRO A 66 0.57 -2.69 -50.48
CA PRO A 66 -0.09 -1.51 -49.92
C PRO A 66 0.33 -0.23 -50.63
N GLU A 67 -0.63 0.59 -51.07
CA GLU A 67 -0.42 1.83 -51.82
C GLU A 67 -0.33 3.05 -50.90
N SER A 68 -1.16 3.06 -49.86
CA SER A 68 -1.19 4.16 -48.90
C SER A 68 -1.60 3.69 -47.51
N LEU A 69 -1.12 4.42 -46.51
CA LEU A 69 -1.43 4.24 -45.09
C LEU A 69 -1.82 5.58 -44.49
N LYS A 70 -2.96 5.60 -43.79
CA LYS A 70 -3.32 6.69 -42.88
C LYS A 70 -3.28 6.18 -41.45
N VAL A 71 -2.86 7.05 -40.54
CA VAL A 71 -2.84 6.81 -39.11
C VAL A 71 -3.63 7.92 -38.43
N ASP A 72 -4.49 7.53 -37.51
CA ASP A 72 -5.26 8.46 -36.67
C ASP A 72 -5.44 7.85 -35.30
N ALA A 73 -5.87 8.65 -34.31
CA ALA A 73 -6.24 8.13 -32.99
C ALA A 73 -7.38 8.96 -32.38
N HIS A 74 -8.21 8.27 -31.59
CA HIS A 74 -9.32 8.91 -30.89
C HIS A 74 -9.58 8.24 -29.54
N MET A 75 -10.29 8.95 -28.65
CA MET A 75 -10.78 8.46 -27.40
C MET A 75 -12.28 8.11 -27.55
N PRO A 76 -12.67 6.83 -27.63
CA PRO A 76 -14.07 6.45 -27.80
C PRO A 76 -14.99 6.98 -26.70
N GLU A 77 -14.51 6.99 -25.46
CA GLU A 77 -15.26 7.40 -24.27
C GLU A 77 -15.53 8.92 -24.24
N HIS A 78 -14.61 9.71 -24.76
CA HIS A 78 -14.71 11.18 -24.80
C HIS A 78 -15.18 11.74 -26.15
N ARG A 79 -15.34 10.89 -27.17
CA ARG A 79 -15.81 11.26 -28.53
C ARG A 79 -14.98 12.35 -29.21
N HIS A 80 -13.67 12.41 -28.94
CA HIS A 80 -12.73 13.32 -29.61
C HIS A 80 -11.48 12.58 -30.07
N GLY A 81 -10.76 13.16 -31.04
CA GLY A 81 -9.49 12.67 -31.54
C GLY A 81 -8.29 13.40 -30.98
N MET A 82 -7.12 13.16 -31.59
CA MET A 82 -5.93 13.95 -31.33
C MET A 82 -6.12 15.40 -31.82
N ASN A 83 -5.49 16.36 -31.13
CA ASN A 83 -5.46 17.76 -31.58
C ASN A 83 -4.48 18.01 -32.75
N TYR A 84 -3.74 16.98 -33.14
CA TYR A 84 -2.68 17.01 -34.15
C TYR A 84 -2.93 15.93 -35.19
N ALA A 85 -2.79 16.28 -36.48
CA ALA A 85 -2.81 15.31 -37.57
C ALA A 85 -1.39 14.74 -37.76
N PRO A 86 -1.18 13.41 -37.66
CA PRO A 86 0.13 12.84 -37.87
C PRO A 86 0.54 12.88 -39.34
N GLU A 87 1.82 13.12 -39.58
CA GLU A 87 2.43 13.05 -40.91
C GLU A 87 2.93 11.62 -41.13
N VAL A 88 2.43 10.94 -42.19
CA VAL A 88 2.84 9.57 -42.52
C VAL A 88 3.77 9.60 -43.75
N LYS A 89 5.04 9.21 -43.53
CA LYS A 89 6.10 9.20 -44.56
C LYS A 89 6.44 7.76 -44.97
N PRO A 90 6.49 7.43 -46.26
CA PRO A 90 7.00 6.14 -46.71
C PRO A 90 8.53 6.04 -46.48
N LEU A 91 9.00 4.91 -45.95
CA LEU A 91 10.42 4.61 -45.76
C LEU A 91 10.94 3.55 -46.77
N GLY A 92 10.04 3.03 -47.62
CA GLY A 92 10.33 1.96 -48.58
C GLY A 92 9.13 1.05 -48.77
N PRO A 93 9.25 0.01 -49.58
CA PRO A 93 8.14 -0.92 -49.84
C PRO A 93 7.57 -1.52 -48.54
N GLY A 94 6.30 -1.24 -48.26
CA GLY A 94 5.60 -1.76 -47.11
C GLY A 94 6.09 -1.19 -45.77
N ARG A 95 6.85 -0.08 -45.73
CA ARG A 95 7.34 0.55 -44.50
C ARG A 95 6.99 2.03 -44.47
N TRP A 96 6.56 2.50 -43.30
CA TRP A 96 6.19 3.90 -43.04
C TRP A 96 6.66 4.35 -41.68
N ARG A 97 6.74 5.65 -41.52
CA ARG A 97 6.89 6.33 -40.24
C ARG A 97 5.77 7.35 -40.11
N ALA A 98 5.04 7.29 -39.01
CA ALA A 98 4.09 8.32 -38.63
C ALA A 98 4.69 9.20 -37.53
N GLU A 99 4.69 10.51 -37.69
CA GLU A 99 5.26 11.49 -36.77
C GLU A 99 4.20 12.50 -36.34
N GLY A 100 4.40 13.19 -35.23
CA GLY A 100 3.47 14.19 -34.73
C GLY A 100 2.25 13.66 -33.98
N LEU A 101 2.28 12.40 -33.54
CA LEU A 101 1.25 11.88 -32.68
C LEU A 101 1.45 12.36 -31.25
N MET A 102 0.34 12.72 -30.57
CA MET A 102 0.34 13.01 -29.14
C MET A 102 -1.00 12.65 -28.52
N PHE A 103 -0.95 11.87 -27.45
CA PHE A 103 -2.10 11.58 -26.61
C PHE A 103 -2.10 12.59 -25.44
N HIS A 104 -2.96 13.59 -25.51
CA HIS A 104 -2.90 14.77 -24.65
C HIS A 104 -3.51 14.56 -23.26
N MET A 105 -4.18 13.43 -23.02
CA MET A 105 -4.77 13.08 -21.71
C MET A 105 -4.70 11.58 -21.44
N PRO A 106 -4.75 11.16 -20.15
CA PRO A 106 -4.80 9.75 -19.80
C PRO A 106 -6.14 9.13 -20.22
N GLY A 107 -6.17 7.80 -20.30
CA GLY A 107 -7.35 7.04 -20.65
C GLY A 107 -7.15 6.10 -21.84
N LYS A 108 -8.25 5.62 -22.38
CA LYS A 108 -8.30 4.66 -23.50
C LYS A 108 -8.24 5.38 -24.84
N TRP A 109 -7.11 5.23 -25.54
CA TRP A 109 -6.91 5.72 -26.89
C TRP A 109 -6.96 4.57 -27.90
N GLU A 110 -7.75 4.70 -28.95
CA GLU A 110 -7.75 3.78 -30.09
C GLU A 110 -6.90 4.37 -31.20
N LEU A 111 -5.72 3.77 -31.47
CA LEU A 111 -4.88 4.06 -32.65
C LEU A 111 -5.45 3.30 -33.84
N VAL A 112 -5.71 4.00 -34.92
CA VAL A 112 -6.39 3.46 -36.11
C VAL A 112 -5.47 3.52 -37.32
N PHE A 113 -5.37 2.43 -38.05
CA PHE A 113 -4.69 2.30 -39.34
C PHE A 113 -5.70 2.09 -40.45
N GLU A 114 -5.68 2.93 -41.45
CA GLU A 114 -6.42 2.73 -42.69
C GLU A 114 -5.44 2.46 -43.84
N ILE A 115 -5.47 1.27 -44.39
CA ILE A 115 -4.57 0.81 -45.49
C ILE A 115 -5.36 0.62 -46.76
N ARG A 116 -4.81 1.14 -47.86
CA ARG A 116 -5.39 0.98 -49.20
C ARG A 116 -4.47 0.20 -50.12
N ALA A 117 -5.09 -0.66 -50.93
CA ALA A 117 -4.49 -1.32 -52.12
C ALA A 117 -5.57 -1.66 -53.13
N ALA A 118 -5.32 -1.49 -54.42
CA ALA A 118 -6.23 -1.77 -55.53
C ALA A 118 -7.65 -1.22 -55.33
N GLY A 119 -7.75 0.02 -54.87
CA GLY A 119 -9.03 0.72 -54.64
C GLY A 119 -9.85 0.21 -53.45
N LYS A 120 -9.33 -0.71 -52.62
CA LYS A 120 -9.98 -1.23 -51.40
C LYS A 120 -9.22 -0.78 -50.18
N SER A 121 -9.95 -0.46 -49.08
CA SER A 121 -9.35 -0.07 -47.80
C SER A 121 -9.78 -1.02 -46.67
N ASP A 122 -8.86 -1.30 -45.76
CA ASP A 122 -9.12 -1.96 -44.47
C ASP A 122 -8.77 -1.02 -43.34
N ARG A 123 -9.57 -1.09 -42.27
CA ARG A 123 -9.35 -0.36 -41.03
C ARG A 123 -9.01 -1.35 -39.90
N MET A 124 -7.97 -1.06 -39.14
CA MET A 124 -7.53 -1.84 -37.97
C MET A 124 -7.29 -0.91 -36.84
N GLY A 125 -7.64 -1.31 -35.62
CA GLY A 125 -7.45 -0.52 -34.39
C GLY A 125 -6.59 -1.24 -33.38
N HIS A 126 -5.84 -0.45 -32.59
CA HIS A 126 -5.13 -0.90 -31.40
C HIS A 126 -5.43 0.03 -30.24
N VAL A 127 -5.71 -0.53 -29.09
CA VAL A 127 -6.05 0.25 -27.89
C VAL A 127 -4.81 0.43 -27.03
N PHE A 128 -4.48 1.69 -26.72
CA PHE A 128 -3.55 2.07 -25.68
C PHE A 128 -4.33 2.50 -24.44
N LEU A 129 -3.94 1.95 -23.30
CA LEU A 129 -4.39 2.41 -21.99
C LEU A 129 -3.28 3.27 -21.40
N LEU A 130 -3.51 4.57 -21.30
CA LEU A 130 -2.52 5.52 -20.83
C LEU A 130 -2.83 5.98 -19.41
N SER A 131 -1.90 5.72 -18.51
CA SER A 131 -1.92 6.27 -17.17
C SER A 131 -1.31 7.69 -17.18
N GLN A 132 -1.76 8.55 -16.25
CA GLN A 132 -1.07 9.82 -15.98
C GLN A 132 0.26 9.62 -15.22
N PHE A 133 0.55 8.39 -14.78
CA PHE A 133 1.77 8.03 -14.07
C PHE A 133 2.81 7.45 -15.04
N SER A 134 4.08 7.86 -14.86
CA SER A 134 5.21 7.24 -15.57
C SER A 134 5.44 5.80 -15.08
N LYS A 135 6.26 5.04 -15.79
CA LYS A 135 6.63 3.67 -15.37
C LYS A 135 7.32 3.66 -14.01
N GLU A 136 8.15 4.63 -13.73
CA GLU A 136 8.85 4.79 -12.46
C GLU A 136 7.89 5.16 -11.32
N GLU A 137 6.89 6.01 -11.60
CA GLU A 137 5.84 6.35 -10.66
C GLU A 137 4.95 5.13 -10.37
N ILE A 138 4.57 4.37 -11.39
CA ILE A 138 3.82 3.11 -11.23
C ILE A 138 4.62 2.13 -10.36
N ALA A 139 5.91 1.94 -10.62
CA ALA A 139 6.75 1.07 -9.80
C ALA A 139 6.76 1.47 -8.32
N LYS A 140 6.76 2.77 -8.01
CA LYS A 140 6.62 3.28 -6.62
C LYS A 140 5.23 2.99 -6.05
N ILE A 141 4.16 3.20 -6.82
CA ILE A 141 2.79 2.94 -6.39
C ILE A 141 2.59 1.46 -6.04
N LEU A 142 3.13 0.55 -6.87
CA LEU A 142 3.01 -0.89 -6.68
C LEU A 142 3.67 -1.38 -5.37
N GLN A 143 4.65 -0.66 -4.83
CA GLN A 143 5.26 -0.98 -3.52
C GLN A 143 4.29 -0.82 -2.34
N HIS A 144 3.17 -0.12 -2.51
CA HIS A 144 2.15 0.07 -1.48
C HIS A 144 1.06 -1.03 -1.44
N GLY A 145 1.37 -2.20 -1.93
CA GLY A 145 0.46 -3.35 -1.91
C GLY A 145 1.17 -4.67 -2.20
N PRO A 146 0.41 -5.77 -2.37
CA PRO A 146 -1.04 -5.85 -2.21
C PRO A 146 -1.52 -5.73 -0.75
N TRP A 147 -2.80 -5.41 -0.55
CA TRP A 147 -3.42 -5.33 0.78
C TRP A 147 -4.56 -6.34 0.94
N PRO A 148 -4.75 -6.98 2.11
CA PRO A 148 -3.78 -7.02 3.21
C PRO A 148 -2.60 -7.95 2.91
N PRO A 149 -1.43 -7.76 3.55
CA PRO A 149 -0.36 -8.74 3.53
C PRO A 149 -0.82 -10.07 4.12
N ALA A 150 -0.21 -11.17 3.70
CA ALA A 150 -0.52 -12.49 4.24
C ALA A 150 -0.34 -12.50 5.77
N PRO A 151 -1.33 -13.02 6.54
CA PRO A 151 -1.26 -13.03 7.99
C PRO A 151 -0.21 -14.03 8.49
N GLY A 152 0.80 -13.54 9.20
CA GLY A 152 1.72 -14.35 9.99
C GLY A 152 1.21 -14.57 11.42
N ARG A 153 1.76 -15.55 12.14
CA ARG A 153 1.60 -15.69 13.60
C ARG A 153 2.76 -14.98 14.29
N ASP A 154 2.50 -14.39 15.44
CA ASP A 154 3.56 -13.84 16.28
C ASP A 154 4.26 -14.97 17.06
N PRO A 155 5.53 -15.28 16.78
CA PRO A 155 6.23 -16.36 17.48
C PRO A 155 6.43 -16.06 18.97
N SER A 156 6.41 -14.80 19.38
CA SER A 156 6.54 -14.37 20.78
C SER A 156 5.27 -14.63 21.60
N ASN A 157 4.16 -14.98 20.92
CA ASN A 157 2.86 -15.21 21.52
C ASN A 157 2.33 -16.61 21.10
N ARG A 158 2.47 -17.62 21.93
CA ARG A 158 2.04 -19.00 21.66
C ARG A 158 0.55 -19.18 21.32
N VAL A 159 -0.28 -18.16 21.61
CA VAL A 159 -1.72 -18.20 21.33
C VAL A 159 -2.13 -17.31 20.15
N SER A 160 -1.17 -16.65 19.49
CA SER A 160 -1.40 -15.89 18.24
C SER A 160 -2.13 -16.78 17.21
N GLY A 161 -3.22 -16.25 16.65
CA GLY A 161 -4.05 -16.92 15.65
C GLY A 161 -4.85 -18.13 16.13
N LYS A 162 -4.92 -18.42 17.44
CA LYS A 162 -5.79 -19.47 17.99
C LYS A 162 -7.19 -18.93 18.24
N ARG A 163 -8.21 -19.61 17.72
CA ARG A 163 -9.61 -19.20 17.78
C ARG A 163 -10.09 -18.96 19.22
N GLU A 164 -9.73 -19.85 20.13
CA GLU A 164 -10.14 -19.79 21.54
C GLU A 164 -9.51 -18.59 22.25
N ALA A 165 -8.24 -18.26 21.92
CA ALA A 165 -7.56 -17.09 22.46
C ALA A 165 -8.09 -15.78 21.87
N ILE A 166 -8.46 -15.77 20.59
CA ILE A 166 -9.11 -14.62 19.94
C ILE A 166 -10.45 -14.32 20.64
N ALA A 167 -11.29 -15.34 20.82
CA ALA A 167 -12.59 -15.18 21.49
C ALA A 167 -12.45 -14.76 22.96
N PHE A 168 -11.44 -15.27 23.65
CA PHE A 168 -11.14 -14.84 25.02
C PHE A 168 -10.63 -13.40 25.05
N GLY A 169 -9.70 -13.03 24.17
CA GLY A 169 -9.18 -11.67 24.05
C GLY A 169 -10.26 -10.64 23.71
N GLU A 170 -11.23 -11.00 22.85
CA GLU A 170 -12.39 -10.18 22.57
C GLU A 170 -13.21 -9.89 23.84
N LYS A 171 -13.55 -10.94 24.63
CA LYS A 171 -14.26 -10.76 25.91
C LYS A 171 -13.48 -9.85 26.85
N LEU A 172 -12.16 -10.03 26.96
CA LEU A 172 -11.30 -9.21 27.82
C LEU A 172 -11.23 -7.76 27.34
N PHE A 173 -11.26 -7.50 26.05
CA PHE A 173 -11.22 -6.15 25.48
C PHE A 173 -12.43 -5.30 25.88
N PHE A 174 -13.58 -5.94 26.12
CA PHE A 174 -14.82 -5.32 26.56
C PHE A 174 -15.14 -5.53 28.05
N GLU A 175 -14.16 -5.98 28.84
CA GLU A 175 -14.38 -6.30 30.25
C GLU A 175 -13.93 -5.16 31.20
N PRO A 176 -14.84 -4.37 31.75
CA PRO A 176 -14.49 -3.24 32.62
C PRO A 176 -13.88 -3.66 33.96
N ARG A 177 -14.18 -4.88 34.46
CA ARG A 177 -13.65 -5.36 35.74
C ARG A 177 -12.15 -5.65 35.70
N LEU A 178 -11.51 -5.61 34.53
CA LEU A 178 -10.05 -5.65 34.42
C LEU A 178 -9.40 -4.38 34.96
N SER A 179 -10.10 -3.24 34.98
CA SER A 179 -9.59 -2.03 35.63
C SER A 179 -9.75 -2.10 37.16
N GLY A 180 -8.85 -1.47 37.90
CA GLY A 180 -8.88 -1.45 39.37
C GLY A 180 -10.14 -0.85 39.95
N THR A 181 -10.84 0.02 39.20
CA THR A 181 -12.12 0.65 39.60
C THR A 181 -13.35 -0.08 39.03
N GLY A 182 -13.18 -1.02 38.10
CA GLY A 182 -14.27 -1.69 37.39
C GLY A 182 -15.03 -0.80 36.39
N SER A 183 -14.48 0.36 35.99
CA SER A 183 -15.19 1.38 35.18
C SER A 183 -14.57 1.63 33.81
N VAL A 184 -13.33 1.22 33.55
CA VAL A 184 -12.61 1.44 32.30
C VAL A 184 -12.32 0.11 31.63
N LEU A 185 -12.56 0.03 30.31
CA LEU A 185 -12.27 -1.13 29.47
C LEU A 185 -11.44 -0.67 28.26
N CYS A 186 -10.83 -1.58 27.52
CA CYS A 186 -10.01 -1.21 26.36
C CYS A 186 -10.82 -0.40 25.33
N ALA A 187 -12.09 -0.77 25.11
CA ALA A 187 -12.99 -0.05 24.22
C ALA A 187 -13.43 1.34 24.74
N THR A 188 -13.09 1.76 25.97
CA THR A 188 -13.27 3.14 26.43
C THR A 188 -12.44 4.11 25.59
N CYS A 189 -11.17 3.75 25.36
CA CYS A 189 -10.25 4.54 24.52
C CYS A 189 -10.22 4.04 23.08
N HIS A 190 -10.42 2.74 22.85
CA HIS A 190 -10.39 2.11 21.52
C HIS A 190 -11.81 1.72 21.07
N ALA A 191 -12.69 2.73 20.88
CA ALA A 191 -14.10 2.53 20.53
C ALA A 191 -14.29 1.99 19.10
N PRO A 192 -14.91 0.80 18.89
CA PRO A 192 -15.05 0.20 17.56
C PRO A 192 -15.71 1.11 16.53
N PHE A 193 -16.75 1.84 16.92
CA PHE A 193 -17.49 2.77 16.05
C PHE A 193 -16.76 4.07 15.72
N ARG A 194 -15.53 4.25 16.25
CA ARG A 194 -14.62 5.37 15.98
C ARG A 194 -13.29 4.88 15.42
N ALA A 195 -13.31 3.85 14.59
CA ALA A 195 -12.10 3.22 14.08
C ALA A 195 -11.12 2.81 15.20
N PHE A 196 -11.64 2.33 16.35
CA PHE A 196 -10.87 1.91 17.53
C PHE A 196 -9.94 2.99 18.11
N GLN A 197 -10.41 4.22 18.18
CA GLN A 197 -9.78 5.34 18.88
C GLN A 197 -10.87 6.17 19.62
N ASP A 198 -10.52 7.23 20.40
CA ASP A 198 -11.46 7.95 21.26
C ASP A 198 -11.85 9.35 20.74
N SER A 199 -11.29 9.81 19.61
CA SER A 199 -11.49 11.15 19.02
C SER A 199 -11.08 12.32 19.92
N ARG A 200 -10.22 12.09 20.91
CA ARG A 200 -9.68 13.11 21.82
C ARG A 200 -8.26 13.48 21.42
N PRO A 201 -7.83 14.72 21.67
CA PRO A 201 -6.41 15.08 21.51
C PRO A 201 -5.49 14.19 22.36
N ARG A 202 -5.88 13.91 23.58
CA ARG A 202 -5.19 13.02 24.51
C ARG A 202 -6.15 11.97 25.03
N GLY A 203 -5.68 10.73 25.14
CA GLY A 203 -6.47 9.62 25.66
C GLY A 203 -6.91 9.87 27.11
N PHE A 204 -8.07 9.32 27.46
CA PHE A 204 -8.64 9.47 28.79
C PHE A 204 -9.17 8.13 29.30
N GLY A 205 -8.44 7.55 30.25
CA GLY A 205 -8.86 6.38 31.01
C GLY A 205 -9.50 6.82 32.33
N LEU A 206 -8.84 6.56 33.45
CA LEU A 206 -9.19 7.16 34.75
C LEU A 206 -8.77 8.63 34.84
N GLN A 207 -7.74 8.99 34.11
CA GLN A 207 -7.22 10.35 33.98
C GLN A 207 -6.76 10.61 32.54
N GLU A 208 -6.51 11.88 32.18
CA GLU A 208 -5.92 12.22 30.90
C GLU A 208 -4.45 11.73 30.85
N VAL A 209 -4.07 11.12 29.74
CA VAL A 209 -2.69 10.75 29.45
C VAL A 209 -2.00 11.78 28.53
N ASP A 210 -0.71 11.63 28.28
CA ASP A 210 0.08 12.65 27.59
C ASP A 210 -0.08 12.63 26.06
N ARG A 211 -0.63 11.55 25.50
CA ARG A 211 -0.65 11.29 24.06
C ARG A 211 -2.03 10.95 23.53
N ASN A 212 -2.19 11.14 22.23
CA ASN A 212 -3.36 10.70 21.48
C ASN A 212 -3.50 9.17 21.52
N THR A 213 -4.73 8.69 21.59
CA THR A 213 -5.07 7.26 21.51
C THR A 213 -4.93 6.78 20.06
N PRO A 214 -3.92 5.95 19.70
CA PRO A 214 -3.82 5.42 18.36
C PRO A 214 -4.88 4.35 18.10
N SER A 215 -5.35 4.23 16.87
CA SER A 215 -6.20 3.10 16.48
C SER A 215 -5.48 1.76 16.69
N VAL A 216 -6.22 0.73 17.11
CA VAL A 216 -5.71 -0.65 17.16
C VAL A 216 -6.02 -1.47 15.89
N ILE A 217 -6.58 -0.84 14.84
CA ILE A 217 -6.69 -1.45 13.53
C ILE A 217 -5.29 -1.56 12.92
N ASN A 218 -4.98 -2.70 12.30
CA ASN A 218 -3.71 -2.97 11.62
C ASN A 218 -2.48 -3.05 12.55
N VAL A 219 -2.66 -3.07 13.88
CA VAL A 219 -1.53 -3.08 14.83
C VAL A 219 -0.62 -4.31 14.68
N ARG A 220 -1.12 -5.41 14.15
CA ARG A 220 -0.34 -6.63 13.86
C ARG A 220 0.85 -6.43 12.92
N PHE A 221 0.82 -5.36 12.13
CA PHE A 221 1.87 -5.05 11.15
C PHE A 221 2.97 -4.16 11.72
N TYR A 222 2.88 -3.76 12.98
CA TYR A 222 3.92 -3.00 13.65
C TYR A 222 4.94 -3.91 14.34
N ARG A 223 6.15 -3.37 14.44
CA ARG A 223 7.25 -3.96 15.20
C ARG A 223 7.44 -3.29 16.56
N TRP A 224 7.16 -1.98 16.61
CA TRP A 224 7.26 -1.15 17.79
C TRP A 224 5.88 -0.63 18.16
N TYR A 225 5.53 -0.64 19.45
CA TYR A 225 4.22 -0.27 19.94
C TYR A 225 4.29 0.94 20.86
N GLY A 226 3.17 1.67 20.95
CA GLY A 226 3.12 3.02 21.49
C GLY A 226 3.70 4.05 20.52
N TRP A 227 3.48 5.31 20.79
CA TRP A 227 4.05 6.41 19.99
C TRP A 227 5.57 6.51 20.13
N ASP A 228 6.12 6.07 21.28
CA ASP A 228 7.55 6.09 21.61
C ASP A 228 8.25 4.75 21.35
N GLY A 229 7.51 3.72 20.97
CA GLY A 229 8.06 2.37 20.82
C GLY A 229 8.59 1.79 22.13
N GLY A 230 7.93 2.11 23.24
CA GLY A 230 8.28 1.59 24.56
C GLY A 230 7.96 0.10 24.76
N HIS A 231 7.36 -0.53 23.75
CA HIS A 231 7.04 -1.96 23.72
C HIS A 231 7.40 -2.55 22.37
N ASP A 232 7.87 -3.79 22.36
CA ASP A 232 8.37 -4.55 21.21
C ASP A 232 7.47 -5.71 20.79
N SER A 233 6.36 -5.90 21.47
CA SER A 233 5.34 -6.87 21.15
C SER A 233 3.94 -6.34 21.45
N LEU A 234 2.94 -6.82 20.70
CA LEU A 234 1.55 -6.40 20.91
C LEU A 234 1.02 -6.86 22.28
N TRP A 235 1.45 -8.02 22.75
CA TRP A 235 1.06 -8.50 24.08
C TRP A 235 1.68 -7.66 25.21
N SER A 236 2.93 -7.25 25.10
CA SER A 236 3.58 -6.34 26.06
C SER A 236 2.87 -4.98 26.08
N GLN A 237 2.54 -4.43 24.91
CA GLN A 237 1.74 -3.20 24.81
C GLN A 237 0.36 -3.38 25.45
N SER A 238 -0.27 -4.56 25.34
CA SER A 238 -1.60 -4.82 25.92
C SER A 238 -1.58 -4.94 27.43
N VAL A 239 -0.45 -5.29 28.04
CA VAL A 239 -0.24 -5.29 29.51
C VAL A 239 -0.14 -3.86 30.07
N ARG A 240 0.48 -2.95 29.33
CA ARG A 240 0.80 -1.60 29.83
C ARG A 240 -0.42 -0.83 30.34
N PRO A 241 -1.53 -0.66 29.59
CA PRO A 241 -2.69 0.11 30.05
C PRO A 241 -3.38 -0.50 31.28
N LEU A 242 -3.31 -1.82 31.45
CA LEU A 242 -3.82 -2.47 32.66
C LEU A 242 -3.11 -1.95 33.90
N LEU A 243 -1.80 -1.73 33.85
CA LEU A 243 -0.95 -1.34 34.98
C LEU A 243 -0.83 0.19 35.15
N ASP A 244 -1.07 0.99 34.10
CA ASP A 244 -0.93 2.46 34.19
C ASP A 244 -2.00 3.05 35.12
N PRO A 245 -1.61 3.80 36.16
CA PRO A 245 -2.55 4.35 37.15
C PRO A 245 -3.51 5.39 36.54
N ARG A 246 -3.17 6.01 35.43
CA ARG A 246 -4.03 6.96 34.73
C ARG A 246 -5.00 6.29 33.75
N GLU A 247 -4.71 5.03 33.35
CA GLU A 247 -5.54 4.30 32.38
C GLU A 247 -6.48 3.32 33.11
N MET A 248 -6.02 2.15 33.53
CA MET A 248 -6.87 1.13 34.15
C MET A 248 -6.50 0.85 35.64
N ASN A 249 -5.33 1.24 36.10
CA ASN A 249 -4.87 1.16 37.49
C ASN A 249 -5.12 -0.20 38.16
N ALA A 250 -4.84 -1.28 37.47
CA ALA A 250 -4.96 -2.63 38.00
C ALA A 250 -3.59 -3.17 38.45
N SER A 251 -3.60 -4.11 39.41
CA SER A 251 -2.42 -4.90 39.78
C SER A 251 -2.46 -6.28 39.09
N PRO A 252 -1.32 -6.99 38.98
CA PRO A 252 -1.33 -8.38 38.52
C PRO A 252 -2.30 -9.26 39.29
N ALA A 253 -2.35 -9.11 40.64
CA ALA A 253 -3.26 -9.86 41.50
C ALA A 253 -4.73 -9.57 41.20
N HIS A 254 -5.09 -8.31 40.93
CA HIS A 254 -6.44 -7.93 40.55
C HIS A 254 -6.86 -8.60 39.24
N VAL A 255 -6.04 -8.49 38.17
CA VAL A 255 -6.31 -9.10 36.86
C VAL A 255 -6.44 -10.60 36.99
N ALA A 256 -5.53 -11.28 37.70
CA ALA A 256 -5.57 -12.71 37.94
C ALA A 256 -6.81 -13.13 38.73
N GLY A 257 -7.24 -12.34 39.71
CA GLY A 257 -8.47 -12.56 40.46
C GLY A 257 -9.73 -12.49 39.57
N VAL A 258 -9.79 -11.54 38.66
CA VAL A 258 -10.88 -11.44 37.66
C VAL A 258 -10.91 -12.68 36.75
N VAL A 259 -9.77 -13.11 36.25
CA VAL A 259 -9.67 -14.31 35.37
C VAL A 259 -10.14 -15.57 36.15
N ARG A 260 -9.60 -15.81 37.33
CA ARG A 260 -9.95 -16.99 38.17
C ARG A 260 -11.42 -17.04 38.55
N LYS A 261 -12.03 -15.87 38.78
CA LYS A 261 -13.43 -15.74 39.17
C LYS A 261 -14.41 -15.86 38.02
N LEU A 262 -14.08 -15.31 36.85
CA LEU A 262 -15.07 -15.04 35.80
C LEU A 262 -14.76 -15.73 34.47
N PHE A 263 -13.50 -16.06 34.20
CA PHE A 263 -13.04 -16.52 32.88
C PHE A 263 -12.23 -17.84 32.93
N LEU A 264 -12.43 -18.68 33.95
CA LEU A 264 -11.68 -19.91 34.12
C LEU A 264 -11.74 -20.80 32.88
N LYS A 265 -12.94 -21.04 32.34
CA LYS A 265 -13.16 -21.89 31.17
C LYS A 265 -12.55 -21.29 29.89
N GLU A 266 -12.70 -20.01 29.69
CA GLU A 266 -12.14 -19.30 28.52
C GLU A 266 -10.61 -19.33 28.56
N TYR A 267 -10.02 -19.13 29.73
CA TYR A 267 -8.59 -19.23 29.92
C TYR A 267 -8.06 -20.61 29.59
N GLU A 268 -8.67 -21.66 30.21
CA GLU A 268 -8.28 -23.07 30.00
C GLU A 268 -8.40 -23.47 28.51
N ALA A 269 -9.45 -23.02 27.82
CA ALA A 269 -9.61 -23.23 26.38
C ALA A 269 -8.55 -22.55 25.55
N ALA A 270 -8.22 -21.27 25.86
CA ALA A 270 -7.24 -20.47 25.11
C ALA A 270 -5.81 -20.98 25.27
N PHE A 271 -5.42 -21.37 26.50
CA PHE A 271 -4.05 -21.74 26.83
C PHE A 271 -3.81 -23.23 26.93
N ALA A 272 -4.86 -24.07 26.87
CA ALA A 272 -4.83 -25.52 27.04
C ALA A 272 -4.14 -25.96 28.37
N ARG A 273 -4.35 -25.17 29.43
CA ARG A 273 -3.82 -25.43 30.78
C ARG A 273 -4.68 -24.75 31.83
N ALA A 274 -4.60 -25.24 33.09
CA ALA A 274 -5.20 -24.57 34.24
C ALA A 274 -4.58 -23.16 34.45
N VAL A 275 -5.34 -22.28 35.11
CA VAL A 275 -4.83 -20.94 35.49
C VAL A 275 -3.69 -21.09 36.48
N PRO A 276 -2.49 -20.58 36.20
CA PRO A 276 -1.34 -20.70 37.09
C PRO A 276 -1.54 -19.91 38.37
N PRO A 277 -0.83 -20.31 39.46
CA PRO A 277 -0.89 -19.58 40.72
C PRO A 277 -0.22 -18.21 40.68
N GLU A 278 0.79 -18.01 39.82
CA GLU A 278 1.54 -16.74 39.68
C GLU A 278 0.72 -15.68 38.94
N ASP A 279 0.35 -14.64 39.66
CA ASP A 279 -0.49 -13.54 39.14
C ASP A 279 0.12 -12.83 37.92
N GLU A 280 1.44 -12.65 37.90
CA GLU A 280 2.16 -12.02 36.79
C GLU A 280 2.05 -12.87 35.51
N THR A 281 2.10 -14.20 35.60
CA THR A 281 1.91 -15.10 34.48
C THR A 281 0.50 -14.96 33.91
N VAL A 282 -0.52 -14.85 34.76
CA VAL A 282 -1.90 -14.62 34.33
C VAL A 282 -2.06 -13.27 33.65
N LEU A 283 -1.46 -12.21 34.20
CA LEU A 283 -1.46 -10.88 33.58
C LEU A 283 -0.88 -10.91 32.17
N VAL A 284 0.26 -11.56 31.98
CA VAL A 284 0.90 -11.70 30.66
C VAL A 284 0.05 -12.53 29.71
N ASP A 285 -0.56 -13.61 30.18
CA ASP A 285 -1.50 -14.43 29.37
C ASP A 285 -2.73 -13.60 28.94
N VAL A 286 -3.26 -12.74 29.81
CA VAL A 286 -4.30 -11.76 29.44
C VAL A 286 -3.81 -10.84 28.32
N GLY A 287 -2.59 -10.29 28.45
CA GLY A 287 -1.97 -9.48 27.38
C GLY A 287 -1.84 -10.27 26.06
N LYS A 288 -1.45 -11.54 26.11
CA LYS A 288 -1.33 -12.42 24.95
C LYS A 288 -2.69 -12.72 24.28
N ALA A 289 -3.73 -12.93 25.06
CA ALA A 289 -5.08 -13.13 24.53
C ALA A 289 -5.64 -11.83 23.91
N LEU A 290 -5.45 -10.68 24.57
CA LEU A 290 -5.78 -9.37 24.01
C LEU A 290 -5.06 -9.10 22.69
N ALA A 291 -3.77 -9.46 22.60
CA ALA A 291 -3.00 -9.35 21.35
C ALA A 291 -3.58 -10.25 20.26
N ALA A 292 -3.92 -11.50 20.56
CA ALA A 292 -4.51 -12.43 19.61
C ALA A 292 -5.83 -11.89 19.01
N PHE A 293 -6.66 -11.21 19.81
CA PHE A 293 -7.86 -10.52 19.31
C PHE A 293 -7.48 -9.32 18.42
N GLN A 294 -6.59 -8.44 18.88
CA GLN A 294 -6.19 -7.24 18.14
C GLN A 294 -5.52 -7.58 16.80
N GLU A 295 -4.83 -8.72 16.69
CA GLU A 295 -4.27 -9.22 15.43
C GLU A 295 -5.34 -9.47 14.36
N THR A 296 -6.61 -9.67 14.73
CA THR A 296 -7.72 -9.86 13.79
C THR A 296 -8.29 -8.55 13.24
N LEU A 297 -7.96 -7.43 13.87
CA LEU A 297 -8.46 -6.11 13.49
C LEU A 297 -7.67 -5.57 12.29
N VAL A 298 -8.03 -6.02 11.10
CA VAL A 298 -7.41 -5.61 9.83
C VAL A 298 -8.43 -4.84 9.00
N SER A 299 -8.03 -3.67 8.46
CA SER A 299 -8.89 -2.87 7.62
C SER A 299 -9.23 -3.54 6.30
N ALA A 300 -10.41 -3.24 5.77
CA ALA A 300 -10.81 -3.65 4.44
C ALA A 300 -9.91 -3.03 3.36
N ARG A 301 -10.05 -3.52 2.13
CA ARG A 301 -9.50 -2.87 0.93
C ARG A 301 -10.18 -1.52 0.72
N THR A 302 -9.47 -0.61 0.07
CA THR A 302 -9.91 0.76 -0.21
C THR A 302 -9.86 1.04 -1.71
N ALA A 303 -10.42 2.18 -2.13
CA ALA A 303 -10.36 2.62 -3.52
C ALA A 303 -8.91 2.71 -4.06
N PHE A 304 -7.95 3.07 -3.19
CA PHE A 304 -6.53 3.05 -3.57
C PHE A 304 -6.04 1.63 -3.92
N ASP A 305 -6.46 0.60 -3.18
CA ASP A 305 -6.01 -0.77 -3.42
C ASP A 305 -6.51 -1.29 -4.77
N ASP A 306 -7.76 -0.97 -5.13
CA ASP A 306 -8.34 -1.37 -6.41
C ASP A 306 -7.67 -0.63 -7.57
N PHE A 307 -7.40 0.67 -7.41
CA PHE A 307 -6.63 1.45 -8.37
C PHE A 307 -5.20 0.93 -8.54
N ARG A 308 -4.50 0.63 -7.45
CA ARG A 308 -3.14 0.05 -7.46
C ARG A 308 -3.11 -1.28 -8.22
N ASP A 309 -4.06 -2.16 -7.95
CA ASP A 309 -4.14 -3.48 -8.58
C ASP A 309 -4.54 -3.39 -10.07
N ALA A 310 -5.35 -2.41 -10.44
CA ALA A 310 -5.65 -2.09 -11.83
C ALA A 310 -4.41 -1.62 -12.60
N LEU A 311 -3.57 -0.77 -11.99
CA LEU A 311 -2.28 -0.38 -12.57
C LEU A 311 -1.33 -1.56 -12.76
N GLU A 312 -1.29 -2.51 -11.81
CA GLU A 312 -0.47 -3.73 -11.93
C GLU A 312 -0.89 -4.59 -13.11
N LYS A 313 -2.19 -4.70 -13.37
CA LYS A 313 -2.77 -5.45 -14.49
C LYS A 313 -2.79 -4.68 -15.80
N ASN A 314 -2.38 -3.41 -15.78
CA ASN A 314 -2.52 -2.49 -16.90
C ASN A 314 -3.98 -2.34 -17.37
N GLU A 315 -4.92 -2.32 -16.41
CA GLU A 315 -6.35 -2.11 -16.62
C GLU A 315 -6.71 -0.66 -16.24
N PRO A 316 -7.64 0.01 -16.97
CA PRO A 316 -8.07 1.35 -16.58
C PRO A 316 -9.00 1.26 -15.37
N ASP A 317 -8.70 2.00 -14.32
CA ASP A 317 -9.64 2.28 -13.24
C ASP A 317 -10.11 3.73 -13.33
N HIS A 318 -11.30 3.92 -13.88
CA HIS A 318 -11.93 5.24 -14.03
C HIS A 318 -12.70 5.66 -12.76
N SER A 319 -12.82 4.77 -11.78
CA SER A 319 -13.55 5.04 -10.53
C SER A 319 -12.68 5.80 -9.52
N TYR A 320 -11.35 5.66 -9.61
CA TYR A 320 -10.45 6.31 -8.67
C TYR A 320 -10.37 7.83 -8.92
N PRO A 321 -10.71 8.68 -7.92
CA PRO A 321 -10.90 10.12 -8.12
C PRO A 321 -9.66 10.83 -8.69
N ALA A 322 -9.83 11.70 -9.66
CA ALA A 322 -8.72 12.44 -10.28
C ALA A 322 -7.92 13.29 -9.27
N ALA A 323 -8.59 13.89 -8.28
CA ALA A 323 -7.93 14.61 -7.19
C ALA A 323 -7.03 13.68 -6.36
N ALA A 324 -7.51 12.47 -6.02
CA ALA A 324 -6.72 11.47 -5.31
C ALA A 324 -5.50 11.00 -6.14
N GLN A 325 -5.65 10.87 -7.46
CA GLN A 325 -4.53 10.55 -8.34
C GLN A 325 -3.47 11.66 -8.36
N ARG A 326 -3.87 12.95 -8.43
CA ARG A 326 -2.92 14.08 -8.34
C ARG A 326 -2.26 14.13 -6.97
N GLY A 327 -3.02 13.90 -5.89
CA GLY A 327 -2.49 13.79 -4.53
C GLY A 327 -1.50 12.64 -4.36
N LEU A 328 -1.77 11.47 -4.93
CA LEU A 328 -0.84 10.35 -4.98
C LEU A 328 0.46 10.73 -5.68
N LYS A 329 0.39 11.48 -6.79
CA LYS A 329 1.57 11.96 -7.52
C LYS A 329 2.42 12.91 -6.66
N ILE A 330 1.79 13.77 -5.86
CA ILE A 330 2.49 14.59 -4.87
C ILE A 330 3.14 13.71 -3.81
N PHE A 331 2.41 12.73 -3.27
CA PHE A 331 2.86 11.83 -2.21
C PHE A 331 4.12 11.03 -2.57
N ILE A 332 4.15 10.42 -3.77
CA ILE A 332 5.30 9.63 -4.27
C ILE A 332 6.42 10.45 -4.91
N GLY A 333 6.17 11.74 -5.17
CA GLY A 333 7.07 12.66 -5.87
C GLY A 333 7.47 13.85 -5.01
N LYS A 334 6.96 15.05 -5.33
CA LYS A 334 7.31 16.33 -4.69
C LYS A 334 7.21 16.32 -3.16
N GLY A 335 6.21 15.62 -2.61
CA GLY A 335 5.98 15.53 -1.16
C GLY A 335 6.97 14.67 -0.42
N ASN A 336 7.69 13.78 -1.12
CA ASN A 336 8.66 12.85 -0.56
C ASN A 336 8.15 12.01 0.63
N CYS A 337 6.82 11.81 0.71
CA CYS A 337 6.17 11.16 1.86
C CYS A 337 6.53 9.66 1.97
N THR A 338 6.87 9.04 0.84
CA THR A 338 7.23 7.63 0.77
C THR A 338 8.54 7.27 1.44
N VAL A 339 9.38 8.23 1.83
CA VAL A 339 10.59 7.97 2.64
C VAL A 339 10.22 7.36 3.99
N CYS A 340 9.14 7.83 4.60
CA CYS A 340 8.64 7.34 5.87
C CYS A 340 7.38 6.46 5.71
N HIS A 341 6.50 6.81 4.76
CA HIS A 341 5.21 6.18 4.55
C HIS A 341 5.21 5.31 3.30
N PHE A 342 5.93 4.18 3.32
CA PHE A 342 5.96 3.23 2.21
C PHE A 342 5.41 1.84 2.61
N GLY A 343 5.32 0.94 1.62
CA GLY A 343 4.81 -0.41 1.82
C GLY A 343 3.29 -0.49 1.99
N PRO A 344 2.74 -1.71 2.11
CA PRO A 344 1.29 -1.95 2.11
C PRO A 344 0.54 -1.25 3.24
N HIS A 345 1.20 -0.95 4.35
CA HIS A 345 0.63 -0.27 5.51
C HIS A 345 0.92 1.25 5.53
N PHE A 346 1.63 1.78 4.52
CA PHE A 346 2.05 3.19 4.45
C PHE A 346 2.84 3.64 5.69
N THR A 347 3.83 2.85 6.10
CA THR A 347 4.78 3.18 7.17
C THR A 347 6.02 2.32 7.04
N ASN A 348 7.17 2.89 7.38
CA ASN A 348 8.41 2.13 7.56
C ASN A 348 8.50 1.48 8.97
N GLY A 349 7.55 1.82 9.87
CA GLY A 349 7.52 1.30 11.24
C GLY A 349 8.59 1.87 12.16
N GLU A 350 9.41 2.82 11.69
CA GLU A 350 10.49 3.47 12.42
C GLU A 350 10.04 4.79 13.05
N PHE A 351 10.98 5.64 13.45
CA PHE A 351 10.73 6.86 14.20
C PHE A 351 11.26 8.07 13.45
N ALA A 352 10.55 9.19 13.57
CA ALA A 352 10.94 10.45 12.98
C ALA A 352 10.50 11.63 13.85
N ASP A 353 11.29 12.70 13.82
CA ASP A 353 10.88 14.00 14.32
C ASP A 353 10.12 14.74 13.21
N THR A 354 8.89 15.14 13.52
CA THR A 354 7.99 15.84 12.59
C THR A 354 7.86 17.34 12.88
N GLY A 355 8.63 17.87 13.82
CA GLY A 355 8.55 19.27 14.23
C GLY A 355 7.26 19.62 14.99
N VAL A 356 6.48 18.62 15.40
CA VAL A 356 5.31 18.83 16.28
C VAL A 356 5.78 19.03 17.70
N GLY A 357 5.23 20.04 18.40
CA GLY A 357 5.62 20.35 19.78
C GLY A 357 5.47 19.17 20.73
N PHE A 358 6.48 18.91 21.52
CA PHE A 358 6.55 17.80 22.48
C PHE A 358 6.39 18.22 23.94
N PHE A 359 5.97 19.45 24.20
CA PHE A 359 5.62 19.89 25.57
C PHE A 359 4.26 19.29 25.98
N VAL A 360 4.24 18.54 27.08
CA VAL A 360 3.02 17.95 27.65
C VAL A 360 2.42 18.83 28.74
N ALA A 361 3.24 19.63 29.44
CA ALA A 361 2.86 20.62 30.41
C ALA A 361 4.02 21.63 30.56
N PRO A 362 3.81 22.79 31.22
CA PRO A 362 4.90 23.70 31.57
C PRO A 362 6.07 22.98 32.26
N GLY A 363 7.27 23.09 31.69
CA GLY A 363 8.48 22.44 32.21
C GLY A 363 8.57 20.92 32.04
N ARG A 364 7.59 20.29 31.39
CA ARG A 364 7.58 18.84 31.15
C ARG A 364 7.48 18.53 29.64
N VAL A 365 8.50 17.83 29.14
CA VAL A 365 8.57 17.41 27.71
C VAL A 365 8.29 15.94 27.57
N ASP A 366 7.72 15.55 26.42
CA ASP A 366 7.68 14.16 25.97
C ASP A 366 9.02 13.82 25.29
N ALA A 367 9.77 12.93 25.89
CA ALA A 367 11.07 12.52 25.36
C ALA A 367 10.96 11.66 24.09
N GLY A 368 9.74 11.30 23.65
CA GLY A 368 9.53 10.48 22.46
C GLY A 368 10.30 9.16 22.50
N ARG A 369 10.92 8.79 21.39
CA ARG A 369 11.68 7.54 21.22
C ARG A 369 12.79 7.38 22.27
N HIS A 370 13.46 8.46 22.66
CA HIS A 370 14.47 8.42 23.72
C HIS A 370 13.91 7.86 25.04
N GLY A 371 12.74 8.35 25.47
CA GLY A 371 12.04 7.84 26.63
C GLY A 371 11.52 6.40 26.42
N GLY A 372 11.06 6.11 25.21
CA GLY A 372 10.56 4.77 24.81
C GLY A 372 11.64 3.69 24.89
N ILE A 373 12.86 3.96 24.41
CA ILE A 373 13.98 3.00 24.48
C ILE A 373 14.34 2.69 25.95
N ARG A 374 14.33 3.71 26.82
CA ARG A 374 14.58 3.50 28.24
C ARG A 374 13.52 2.59 28.86
N LYS A 375 12.22 2.90 28.65
CA LYS A 375 11.11 2.08 29.14
C LYS A 375 11.21 0.64 28.62
N LEU A 376 11.53 0.47 27.33
CA LEU A 376 11.67 -0.84 26.71
C LEU A 376 12.76 -1.68 27.39
N LYS A 377 13.94 -1.08 27.61
CA LYS A 377 15.07 -1.77 28.25
C LYS A 377 14.83 -2.13 29.71
N GLU A 378 14.07 -1.32 30.42
CA GLU A 378 13.72 -1.54 31.83
C GLU A 378 12.49 -2.44 32.03
N SER A 379 11.75 -2.72 30.94
CA SER A 379 10.50 -3.49 31.01
C SER A 379 10.76 -4.98 31.27
N PRO A 380 10.13 -5.60 32.28
CA PRO A 380 10.17 -7.05 32.47
C PRO A 380 9.33 -7.82 31.43
N TYR A 381 8.64 -7.11 30.53
CA TYR A 381 7.78 -7.66 29.51
C TYR A 381 8.35 -7.48 28.09
N ASN A 382 9.62 -7.10 27.93
CA ASN A 382 10.23 -7.01 26.61
C ASN A 382 10.61 -8.42 26.07
N LEU A 383 10.90 -8.51 24.77
CA LEU A 383 11.16 -9.78 24.08
C LEU A 383 12.47 -10.47 24.49
N LEU A 384 13.36 -9.82 25.24
CA LEU A 384 14.55 -10.46 25.82
C LEU A 384 14.22 -11.25 27.10
N GLU A 385 13.12 -10.89 27.76
CA GLU A 385 12.74 -11.40 29.07
C GLU A 385 11.99 -12.74 29.02
N ARG A 386 11.70 -13.31 30.17
CA ARG A 386 11.19 -14.68 30.37
C ARG A 386 9.84 -14.97 29.72
N HIS A 387 9.02 -13.95 29.49
CA HIS A 387 7.64 -14.12 29.02
C HIS A 387 7.51 -14.28 27.49
N ASN A 388 8.60 -14.12 26.73
CA ASN A 388 8.65 -14.36 25.30
C ASN A 388 8.57 -15.87 25.01
N ASP A 389 7.55 -16.31 24.26
CA ASP A 389 7.37 -17.71 23.89
C ASP A 389 8.34 -18.18 22.80
N ASP A 390 8.98 -17.26 22.07
CA ASP A 390 10.10 -17.56 21.18
C ASP A 390 11.36 -17.85 22.00
N THR A 391 11.59 -19.11 22.30
CA THR A 391 12.73 -19.56 23.12
C THR A 391 14.09 -19.23 22.49
N ALA A 392 14.16 -19.14 21.16
CA ALA A 392 15.36 -18.76 20.42
C ALA A 392 15.64 -17.25 20.47
N ARG A 393 14.66 -16.43 20.95
CA ARG A 393 14.77 -14.97 20.98
C ARG A 393 15.04 -14.35 19.60
N SER A 394 14.63 -15.00 18.53
CA SER A 394 14.76 -14.50 17.16
C SER A 394 13.92 -13.21 16.96
N THR A 395 12.76 -13.13 17.62
CA THR A 395 11.90 -11.95 17.65
C THR A 395 12.52 -10.75 18.39
N ALA A 396 13.49 -10.97 19.27
CA ALA A 396 14.10 -9.94 20.12
C ALA A 396 15.28 -9.20 19.48
N THR A 397 15.60 -9.44 18.21
CA THR A 397 16.75 -8.83 17.53
C THR A 397 16.74 -7.31 17.61
N GLY A 398 15.59 -6.69 17.37
CA GLY A 398 15.45 -5.23 17.47
C GLY A 398 15.72 -4.70 18.87
N THR A 399 15.15 -5.35 19.88
CA THR A 399 15.31 -4.97 21.29
C THR A 399 16.73 -5.12 21.77
N ARG A 400 17.44 -6.15 21.29
CA ARG A 400 18.85 -6.41 21.63
C ARG A 400 19.77 -5.31 21.12
N HIS A 401 19.50 -4.80 19.91
CA HIS A 401 20.39 -3.88 19.20
C HIS A 401 19.95 -2.41 19.25
N VAL A 402 18.78 -2.12 19.83
CA VAL A 402 18.36 -0.72 19.95
C VAL A 402 19.26 0.03 20.92
N GLU A 403 19.77 1.16 20.48
CA GLU A 403 20.65 2.05 21.27
C GLU A 403 19.94 3.34 21.61
N LEU A 404 20.22 3.85 22.84
CA LEU A 404 19.74 5.13 23.29
C LEU A 404 20.66 6.22 22.76
N GLN A 405 20.15 7.09 21.90
CA GLN A 405 20.89 8.19 21.30
C GLN A 405 20.20 9.52 21.58
N HIS A 406 20.97 10.60 21.67
CA HIS A 406 20.43 11.94 21.92
C HIS A 406 19.47 12.37 20.81
N ARG A 407 19.74 12.04 19.56
CA ARG A 407 18.85 12.33 18.42
C ARG A 407 17.44 11.74 18.53
N ASN A 408 17.23 10.74 19.39
CA ASN A 408 15.91 10.14 19.58
C ASN A 408 14.93 11.00 20.39
N PHE A 409 15.37 12.14 20.92
CA PHE A 409 14.45 13.10 21.55
C PHE A 409 13.52 13.72 20.51
N GLY A 410 12.22 13.74 20.81
CA GLY A 410 11.21 14.30 19.91
C GLY A 410 10.84 13.43 18.71
N GLU A 411 11.50 12.27 18.54
CA GLU A 411 11.09 11.28 17.53
C GLU A 411 9.88 10.47 18.03
N PHE A 412 8.92 10.28 17.14
CA PHE A 412 7.75 9.43 17.38
C PHE A 412 7.60 8.43 16.24
N ARG A 413 6.94 7.30 16.53
CA ARG A 413 6.73 6.26 15.56
C ARG A 413 5.93 6.78 14.36
N VAL A 414 6.43 6.51 13.16
CA VAL A 414 5.73 6.78 11.90
C VAL A 414 4.47 5.90 11.84
N PRO A 415 3.26 6.48 11.90
CA PRO A 415 2.03 5.70 11.86
C PRO A 415 1.72 5.21 10.46
N GLY A 416 0.99 4.09 10.36
CA GLY A 416 0.36 3.70 9.10
C GLY A 416 -0.73 4.69 8.71
N LEU A 417 -0.92 4.89 7.40
CA LEU A 417 -1.92 5.85 6.92
C LEU A 417 -3.25 5.21 6.52
N ARG A 418 -3.38 3.88 6.62
CA ARG A 418 -4.68 3.26 6.38
C ARG A 418 -5.69 3.67 7.44
N ASN A 419 -6.89 4.02 7.00
CA ASN A 419 -7.98 4.58 7.83
C ASN A 419 -7.68 5.96 8.42
N VAL A 420 -6.65 6.67 7.93
CA VAL A 420 -6.21 7.94 8.52
C VAL A 420 -7.30 9.02 8.51
N ALA A 421 -8.24 8.99 7.57
CA ALA A 421 -9.37 9.91 7.55
C ALA A 421 -10.37 9.72 8.71
N LEU A 422 -10.32 8.56 9.37
CA LEU A 422 -11.23 8.18 10.46
C LEU A 422 -10.64 8.40 11.85
N THR A 423 -9.37 8.82 11.95
CA THR A 423 -8.60 8.81 13.22
C THR A 423 -8.14 10.19 13.67
N ALA A 424 -8.86 11.23 13.28
CA ALA A 424 -8.63 12.58 13.81
C ALA A 424 -9.05 12.67 15.32
N PRO A 425 -8.38 13.54 16.10
CA PRO A 425 -7.30 14.45 15.74
C PRO A 425 -5.96 13.74 15.56
N CYS A 426 -5.05 14.37 14.84
CA CYS A 426 -3.84 13.78 14.31
C CYS A 426 -2.61 14.12 15.17
N MET A 427 -1.50 13.44 14.88
CA MET A 427 -0.19 13.48 15.52
C MET A 427 -0.18 12.78 16.90
N HIS A 428 1.02 12.55 17.44
CA HIS A 428 1.22 11.84 18.72
C HIS A 428 0.51 12.50 19.92
N ASN A 429 0.26 13.79 19.84
CA ASN A 429 -0.38 14.58 20.91
C ASN A 429 -1.78 15.10 20.53
N GLY A 430 -2.31 14.69 19.35
CA GLY A 430 -3.62 15.12 18.87
C GLY A 430 -3.73 16.63 18.59
N SER A 431 -2.62 17.33 18.33
CA SER A 431 -2.61 18.78 18.18
C SER A 431 -3.17 19.30 16.86
N LEU A 432 -3.30 18.46 15.84
CA LEU A 432 -3.82 18.83 14.53
C LEU A 432 -5.21 18.22 14.32
N ALA A 433 -6.21 19.09 14.08
CA ALA A 433 -7.60 18.68 14.10
C ALA A 433 -8.02 17.87 12.86
N SER A 434 -7.33 18.05 11.74
CA SER A 434 -7.72 17.46 10.45
C SER A 434 -6.52 17.04 9.60
N LEU A 435 -6.76 16.20 8.57
CA LEU A 435 -5.75 15.87 7.57
C LEU A 435 -5.25 17.10 6.82
N ARG A 436 -6.12 18.10 6.59
CA ARG A 436 -5.74 19.34 5.97
C ARG A 436 -4.71 20.09 6.82
N ASP A 437 -4.90 20.13 8.13
CA ASP A 437 -3.95 20.75 9.06
C ASP A 437 -2.60 20.00 9.06
N VAL A 438 -2.63 18.66 8.96
CA VAL A 438 -1.41 17.84 8.83
C VAL A 438 -0.65 18.16 7.55
N VAL A 439 -1.33 18.20 6.40
CA VAL A 439 -0.70 18.53 5.11
C VAL A 439 -0.16 19.96 5.12
N LYS A 440 -0.91 20.91 5.70
CA LYS A 440 -0.48 22.29 5.87
C LYS A 440 0.75 22.39 6.77
N HIS A 441 0.80 21.64 7.88
CA HIS A 441 1.97 21.58 8.75
C HIS A 441 3.24 21.19 7.99
N TYR A 442 3.19 20.16 7.13
CA TYR A 442 4.34 19.78 6.31
C TYR A 442 4.62 20.78 5.17
N SER A 443 3.59 21.48 4.67
CA SER A 443 3.77 22.53 3.67
C SER A 443 4.51 23.75 4.20
N GLU A 444 4.23 24.10 5.46
CA GLU A 444 4.74 25.31 6.15
C GLU A 444 5.76 24.96 7.25
N LEU A 445 6.33 23.77 7.23
CA LEU A 445 7.18 23.22 8.28
C LEU A 445 8.18 24.26 8.82
N ASN A 446 8.18 24.45 10.14
CA ASN A 446 9.21 25.23 10.81
C ASN A 446 10.40 24.32 11.15
N GLU A 447 11.47 24.42 10.38
CA GLU A 447 12.69 23.62 10.54
C GLU A 447 13.41 23.87 11.85
N GLU A 448 13.20 25.02 12.52
CA GLU A 448 13.80 25.31 13.83
C GLU A 448 13.22 24.46 14.97
N ARG A 449 12.05 23.86 14.75
CA ARG A 449 11.42 22.93 15.71
C ARG A 449 11.95 21.50 15.62
N LEU A 450 12.68 21.18 14.57
CA LEU A 450 13.32 19.88 14.44
C LEU A 450 14.51 19.78 15.36
N HIS A 451 14.73 18.60 15.94
CA HIS A 451 15.85 18.36 16.83
C HIS A 451 17.19 18.59 16.10
N ALA A 452 18.11 19.27 16.75
CA ALA A 452 19.39 19.67 16.13
C ALA A 452 20.22 18.47 15.63
N ASP A 453 20.20 17.37 16.39
CA ASP A 453 20.94 16.14 16.09
C ASP A 453 20.11 15.12 15.28
N GLY A 454 18.84 15.44 14.98
CA GLY A 454 17.94 14.61 14.17
C GLY A 454 18.30 14.62 12.68
N GLU A 455 17.84 13.60 11.98
CA GLU A 455 17.95 13.56 10.52
C GLU A 455 17.01 14.61 9.89
N ARG A 456 17.56 15.63 9.25
CA ARG A 456 16.79 16.72 8.60
C ARG A 456 16.25 16.31 7.23
N ILE A 457 15.44 15.25 7.21
CA ILE A 457 14.81 14.75 5.99
C ILE A 457 13.66 15.67 5.54
N LEU A 458 12.92 16.21 6.52
CA LEU A 458 11.76 17.06 6.25
C LEU A 458 12.18 18.48 5.86
N LYS A 459 11.50 19.01 4.85
CA LYS A 459 11.63 20.39 4.35
C LYS A 459 10.25 20.97 4.09
N PRO A 460 10.06 22.29 4.20
CA PRO A 460 8.80 22.92 3.82
C PRO A 460 8.43 22.60 2.37
N LEU A 461 7.29 21.96 2.14
CA LEU A 461 6.87 21.52 0.80
C LEU A 461 6.35 22.69 -0.06
N LYS A 462 5.90 23.79 0.55
CA LYS A 462 5.34 24.98 -0.11
C LYS A 462 4.25 24.63 -1.13
N LEU A 463 3.29 23.81 -0.70
CA LEU A 463 2.18 23.38 -1.52
C LEU A 463 1.17 24.52 -1.74
N THR A 464 0.58 24.57 -2.94
CA THR A 464 -0.58 25.44 -3.21
C THR A 464 -1.82 24.91 -2.48
N GLY A 465 -2.88 25.72 -2.41
CA GLY A 465 -4.15 25.29 -1.83
C GLY A 465 -4.76 24.07 -2.54
N GLU A 466 -4.67 24.03 -3.87
CA GLU A 466 -5.13 22.90 -4.68
C GLU A 466 -4.30 21.63 -4.43
N GLU A 467 -2.98 21.75 -4.36
CA GLU A 467 -2.10 20.63 -4.04
C GLU A 467 -2.36 20.06 -2.63
N ILE A 468 -2.71 20.91 -1.66
CA ILE A 468 -3.13 20.48 -0.33
C ILE A 468 -4.43 19.68 -0.43
N ASP A 469 -5.43 20.17 -1.17
CA ASP A 469 -6.71 19.49 -1.34
C ASP A 469 -6.56 18.15 -2.06
N ASP A 470 -5.74 18.09 -3.09
CA ASP A 470 -5.42 16.87 -3.82
C ASP A 470 -4.73 15.82 -2.91
N LEU A 471 -3.75 16.23 -2.11
CA LEU A 471 -3.06 15.34 -1.19
C LEU A 471 -4.01 14.83 -0.09
N VAL A 472 -4.90 15.68 0.41
CA VAL A 472 -5.96 15.27 1.35
C VAL A 472 -6.90 14.26 0.69
N ALA A 473 -7.32 14.48 -0.56
CA ALA A 473 -8.15 13.53 -1.29
C ALA A 473 -7.49 12.16 -1.44
N PHE A 474 -6.18 12.12 -1.70
CA PHE A 474 -5.41 10.87 -1.69
C PHE A 474 -5.43 10.20 -0.31
N LEU A 475 -5.12 10.92 0.77
CA LEU A 475 -5.12 10.37 2.13
C LEU A 475 -6.50 9.85 2.55
N GLN A 476 -7.58 10.51 2.13
CA GLN A 476 -8.95 10.05 2.34
C GLN A 476 -9.24 8.73 1.62
N SER A 477 -8.70 8.52 0.43
CA SER A 477 -8.88 7.29 -0.35
C SER A 477 -8.21 6.05 0.28
N LEU A 478 -7.41 6.22 1.33
CA LEU A 478 -6.82 5.15 2.15
C LEU A 478 -7.78 4.66 3.26
N SER A 479 -9.01 5.17 3.28
CA SER A 479 -10.08 4.79 4.21
C SER A 479 -11.28 4.25 3.41
N PRO A 480 -12.06 3.30 3.99
CA PRO A 480 -13.24 2.75 3.35
C PRO A 480 -14.31 3.80 3.08
#